data_aece698be4bd72e47348c040f258a14d
#
_entry.id   aece698be4bd72e47348c040f258a14d
#
_cell.length_a   1.000
_cell.length_b   1.000
_cell.length_c   1.000
_cell.angle_alpha   90.00
_cell.angle_beta   90.00
_cell.angle_gamma   90.00
#
_symmetry.space_group_name_H-M   'P 1'
#
loop_
_entity.id
_entity.type
_entity.pdbx_description
1 polymer ?
#
loop_
_entity_poly.entity_id
_entity_poly.type
_entity_poly.pdbx_seq_one_letter_code
_entity_poly.pdbx_strand_id
1 'polypeptide(L)'
;MAKIAKFFFTILALILSLYASDERILKFDRTFDKADAKIKRELFSDLKSLYVKAIINDDKDVKKEVLQRLIKGAKALGLDGLAYEAELKSSEPKSVQKPTVTAKTGQKPAFPGPLRINALIQNKDNLELKLNKEIRKEDIKFSKLKIGGVYRNIYDIIGILGGSASTIQGFLTEEIRISQFNKTTVRVVFASKKPINLDLFTGDKILSFALSKQKMQQDEGDIVVSPKEKSVEKDPKKAVKKHSKAGSKIVVLDAGHGGNDAGAVGNGNIYEKNVVLAIALKAGEELKSRGYKVFYTRSTDKFINLRDRTSMANDKLADLFVSIHANAAPNAAKAKTMRGIETFFLSPARSERSKNAAALENKSDIEEMNYFSQQTFLNFLNREKIIASNKLAIDVQREVLASAKHINSNVSDGGVREAPFWVLVGALMPAVLLEVGYITHPSEGVFINDPKYQYAIAKGLADGIDVYFSNRQ
;
A
#
# COMPACT_ATOMS: atom_id res chain seq x y z
N MET A 1 -10.17 49.61 35.49
CA MET A 1 -11.31 48.87 34.91
C MET A 1 -11.08 48.43 33.46
N ALA A 2 -10.54 49.26 32.55
CA ALA A 2 -10.32 48.85 31.13
C ALA A 2 -9.31 47.69 30.87
N LYS A 3 -8.30 47.51 31.72
CA LYS A 3 -7.33 46.38 31.59
C LYS A 3 -7.92 45.04 32.05
N ILE A 4 -8.84 45.05 33.02
CA ILE A 4 -9.51 43.83 33.51
C ILE A 4 -10.60 43.39 32.51
N ALA A 5 -11.29 44.33 31.88
CA ALA A 5 -12.27 44.04 30.82
C ALA A 5 -11.58 43.43 29.55
N LYS A 6 -10.41 43.96 29.16
CA LYS A 6 -9.62 43.37 28.05
C LYS A 6 -9.14 41.97 28.36
N PHE A 7 -8.72 41.69 29.58
CA PHE A 7 -8.26 40.35 30.01
C PHE A 7 -9.42 39.35 30.03
N PHE A 8 -10.61 39.74 30.49
CA PHE A 8 -11.81 38.91 30.42
C PHE A 8 -12.30 38.68 28.99
N PHE A 9 -12.16 39.68 28.10
CA PHE A 9 -12.54 39.52 26.68
C PHE A 9 -11.58 38.63 25.92
N THR A 10 -10.26 38.66 26.24
CA THR A 10 -9.30 37.73 25.67
C THR A 10 -9.45 36.31 26.19
N ILE A 11 -9.78 36.12 27.46
CA ILE A 11 -10.08 34.78 28.01
C ILE A 11 -11.39 34.25 27.44
N LEU A 12 -12.42 35.06 27.28
CA LEU A 12 -13.71 34.66 26.66
C LEU A 12 -13.55 34.35 25.19
N ALA A 13 -12.68 35.06 24.45
CA ALA A 13 -12.36 34.77 23.05
C ALA A 13 -11.52 33.50 22.92
N LEU A 14 -10.61 33.23 23.90
CA LEU A 14 -9.84 31.96 23.95
C LEU A 14 -10.76 30.77 24.30
N ILE A 15 -11.72 30.95 25.20
CA ILE A 15 -12.69 29.91 25.55
C ILE A 15 -13.66 29.65 24.40
N LEU A 16 -14.08 30.67 23.64
CA LEU A 16 -14.93 30.53 22.46
C LEU A 16 -14.18 29.89 21.27
N SER A 17 -12.84 30.05 21.17
CA SER A 17 -12.03 29.37 20.16
C SER A 17 -11.76 27.88 20.48
N LEU A 18 -11.89 27.47 21.74
CA LEU A 18 -11.76 26.09 22.21
C LEU A 18 -13.01 25.23 21.96
N TYR A 19 -14.16 25.84 21.57
CA TYR A 19 -15.43 25.15 21.33
C TYR A 19 -16.02 25.40 19.93
N ALA A 20 -15.25 25.85 18.97
CA ALA A 20 -15.74 25.93 17.59
C ALA A 20 -15.74 24.52 16.98
N SER A 21 -16.79 23.76 17.27
CA SER A 21 -17.05 22.50 16.54
C SER A 21 -17.02 22.78 15.04
N ASP A 22 -16.32 21.94 14.27
CA ASP A 22 -16.23 22.05 12.80
C ASP A 22 -17.66 22.13 12.21
N GLU A 23 -17.88 23.04 11.27
CA GLU A 23 -19.19 23.32 10.66
C GLU A 23 -19.87 22.04 10.12
N ARG A 24 -19.08 21.05 9.67
CA ARG A 24 -19.56 19.75 9.20
C ARG A 24 -20.18 18.91 10.32
N ILE A 25 -19.65 18.98 11.52
CA ILE A 25 -20.22 18.34 12.72
C ILE A 25 -21.59 18.97 13.02
N LEU A 26 -21.66 20.28 13.07
CA LEU A 26 -22.89 21.02 13.34
C LEU A 26 -23.94 20.77 12.25
N LYS A 27 -23.56 20.74 10.99
CA LYS A 27 -24.42 20.42 9.87
C LYS A 27 -24.98 19.01 9.97
N PHE A 28 -24.14 18.02 10.31
CA PHE A 28 -24.57 16.64 10.52
C PHE A 28 -25.60 16.56 11.64
N ASP A 29 -25.33 17.14 12.81
CA ASP A 29 -26.22 17.07 13.98
C ASP A 29 -27.61 17.73 13.75
N ARG A 30 -27.65 18.81 12.96
CA ARG A 30 -28.90 19.53 12.65
C ARG A 30 -29.73 18.82 11.58
N THR A 31 -29.13 18.15 10.64
CA THR A 31 -29.79 17.76 9.38
C THR A 31 -29.94 16.24 9.24
N PHE A 32 -29.01 15.43 9.77
CA PHE A 32 -28.89 14.00 9.45
C PHE A 32 -30.15 13.19 9.72
N ASP A 33 -30.79 13.37 10.90
CA ASP A 33 -31.92 12.53 11.30
C ASP A 33 -33.15 12.74 10.38
N LYS A 34 -33.36 13.97 9.88
CA LYS A 34 -34.49 14.37 9.02
C LYS A 34 -34.20 14.27 7.53
N ALA A 35 -32.94 13.99 7.14
CA ALA A 35 -32.51 13.98 5.75
C ALA A 35 -32.96 12.69 5.01
N ASP A 36 -33.10 12.78 3.71
CA ASP A 36 -33.24 11.62 2.84
C ASP A 36 -31.93 10.82 2.72
N ALA A 37 -32.01 9.65 2.07
CA ALA A 37 -30.86 8.75 1.96
C ALA A 37 -29.67 9.36 1.18
N LYS A 38 -29.92 10.26 0.23
CA LYS A 38 -28.87 10.93 -0.55
C LYS A 38 -28.13 11.94 0.32
N ILE A 39 -28.86 12.81 1.01
CA ILE A 39 -28.29 13.82 1.90
C ILE A 39 -27.57 13.14 3.09
N LYS A 40 -28.14 12.04 3.64
CA LYS A 40 -27.46 11.25 4.68
C LYS A 40 -26.09 10.74 4.24
N ARG A 41 -25.97 10.26 2.99
CA ARG A 41 -24.68 9.81 2.43
C ARG A 41 -23.68 10.95 2.25
N GLU A 42 -24.14 12.12 1.80
CA GLU A 42 -23.31 13.31 1.65
C GLU A 42 -22.76 13.78 3.01
N LEU A 43 -23.62 13.91 4.01
CA LEU A 43 -23.23 14.29 5.37
C LEU A 43 -22.27 13.29 6.02
N PHE A 44 -22.48 12.00 5.77
CA PHE A 44 -21.59 10.94 6.23
C PHE A 44 -20.22 11.03 5.54
N SER A 45 -20.16 11.36 4.25
CA SER A 45 -18.92 11.59 3.50
C SER A 45 -18.16 12.82 4.00
N ASP A 46 -18.87 13.91 4.32
CA ASP A 46 -18.28 15.12 4.90
C ASP A 46 -17.61 14.84 6.25
N LEU A 47 -18.24 14.02 7.10
CA LEU A 47 -17.66 13.59 8.37
C LEU A 47 -16.46 12.66 8.20
N LYS A 48 -16.46 11.75 7.19
CA LYS A 48 -15.29 10.94 6.86
C LYS A 48 -14.09 11.83 6.50
N SER A 49 -14.32 12.86 5.71
CA SER A 49 -13.28 13.82 5.34
C SER A 49 -12.72 14.58 6.54
N LEU A 50 -13.58 14.94 7.48
CA LEU A 50 -13.17 15.58 8.73
C LEU A 50 -12.40 14.62 9.65
N TYR A 51 -12.82 13.37 9.72
CA TYR A 51 -12.13 12.32 10.46
C TYR A 51 -10.68 12.14 10.00
N VAL A 52 -10.46 12.09 8.68
CA VAL A 52 -9.11 12.03 8.10
C VAL A 52 -8.29 13.26 8.47
N LYS A 53 -8.90 14.47 8.39
CA LYS A 53 -8.21 15.69 8.78
C LYS A 53 -7.82 15.68 10.26
N ALA A 54 -8.69 15.18 11.13
CA ALA A 54 -8.41 15.05 12.55
C ALA A 54 -7.27 14.07 12.84
N ILE A 55 -7.18 12.95 12.10
CA ILE A 55 -6.05 12.00 12.19
C ILE A 55 -4.74 12.66 11.74
N ILE A 56 -4.74 13.37 10.61
CA ILE A 56 -3.55 14.02 10.05
C ILE A 56 -3.01 15.09 11.00
N ASN A 57 -3.90 15.80 11.68
CA ASN A 57 -3.55 16.89 12.61
C ASN A 57 -3.33 16.42 14.06
N ASP A 58 -3.44 15.10 14.34
CA ASP A 58 -3.44 14.50 15.69
C ASP A 58 -4.47 15.16 16.65
N ASP A 59 -5.61 15.60 16.09
CA ASP A 59 -6.68 16.24 16.83
C ASP A 59 -7.60 15.18 17.44
N LYS A 60 -7.29 14.80 18.68
CA LYS A 60 -7.96 13.71 19.40
C LYS A 60 -9.41 14.04 19.75
N ASP A 61 -9.72 15.31 20.00
CA ASP A 61 -11.05 15.75 20.41
C ASP A 61 -12.01 15.75 19.22
N VAL A 62 -11.64 16.38 18.11
CA VAL A 62 -12.41 16.33 16.86
C VAL A 62 -12.52 14.89 16.35
N LYS A 63 -11.46 14.10 16.44
CA LYS A 63 -11.48 12.68 16.06
C LYS A 63 -12.55 11.90 16.85
N LYS A 64 -12.60 12.07 18.17
CA LYS A 64 -13.60 11.40 19.03
C LYS A 64 -15.02 11.81 18.69
N GLU A 65 -15.26 13.11 18.51
CA GLU A 65 -16.58 13.64 18.15
C GLU A 65 -17.08 13.13 16.80
N VAL A 66 -16.20 13.06 15.82
CA VAL A 66 -16.50 12.58 14.48
C VAL A 66 -16.76 11.07 14.48
N LEU A 67 -15.97 10.27 15.23
CA LEU A 67 -16.18 8.84 15.36
C LEU A 67 -17.58 8.48 15.86
N GLN A 68 -18.08 9.19 16.89
CA GLN A 68 -19.44 8.96 17.42
C GLN A 68 -20.52 9.15 16.34
N ARG A 69 -20.37 10.16 15.48
CA ARG A 69 -21.32 10.47 14.41
C ARG A 69 -21.17 9.54 13.21
N LEU A 70 -19.94 9.08 12.92
CA LEU A 70 -19.71 8.06 11.91
C LEU A 70 -20.36 6.72 12.29
N ILE A 71 -20.31 6.31 13.57
CA ILE A 71 -21.03 5.13 14.08
C ILE A 71 -22.54 5.29 13.86
N LYS A 72 -23.10 6.45 14.25
CA LYS A 72 -24.53 6.76 14.04
C LYS A 72 -24.90 6.72 12.56
N GLY A 73 -24.09 7.36 11.72
CA GLY A 73 -24.29 7.43 10.27
C GLY A 73 -24.22 6.07 9.59
N ALA A 74 -23.22 5.27 9.93
CA ALA A 74 -23.06 3.92 9.41
C ALA A 74 -24.29 3.05 9.73
N LYS A 75 -24.74 3.06 10.99
CA LYS A 75 -25.95 2.32 11.41
C LYS A 75 -27.19 2.74 10.63
N ALA A 76 -27.41 4.05 10.45
CA ALA A 76 -28.58 4.58 9.75
C ALA A 76 -28.57 4.30 8.23
N LEU A 77 -27.38 4.13 7.64
CA LEU A 77 -27.17 3.82 6.21
C LEU A 77 -27.02 2.34 5.92
N GLY A 78 -27.09 1.46 6.94
CA GLY A 78 -26.88 0.02 6.78
C GLY A 78 -25.42 -0.36 6.44
N LEU A 79 -24.46 0.50 6.79
CA LEU A 79 -23.02 0.30 6.55
C LEU A 79 -22.35 -0.35 7.76
N ASP A 80 -21.22 -1.04 7.53
CA ASP A 80 -20.41 -1.58 8.63
C ASP A 80 -19.73 -0.46 9.43
N GLY A 81 -20.10 -0.32 10.70
CA GLY A 81 -19.56 0.66 11.65
C GLY A 81 -18.57 0.10 12.66
N LEU A 82 -18.28 -1.22 12.64
CA LEU A 82 -17.48 -1.90 13.66
C LEU A 82 -16.06 -1.32 13.82
N ALA A 83 -15.46 -0.85 12.73
CA ALA A 83 -14.15 -0.23 12.77
C ALA A 83 -14.15 1.08 13.56
N TYR A 84 -15.17 1.92 13.39
CA TYR A 84 -15.33 3.17 14.15
C TYR A 84 -15.60 2.92 15.62
N GLU A 85 -16.41 1.90 15.95
CA GLU A 85 -16.68 1.49 17.33
C GLU A 85 -15.42 0.99 18.05
N ALA A 86 -14.62 0.15 17.37
CA ALA A 86 -13.37 -0.36 17.92
C ALA A 86 -12.37 0.77 18.21
N GLU A 87 -12.30 1.75 17.32
CA GLU A 87 -11.40 2.88 17.46
C GLU A 87 -11.84 3.85 18.57
N LEU A 88 -13.13 4.13 18.68
CA LEU A 88 -13.67 4.93 19.76
C LEU A 88 -13.40 4.30 21.14
N LYS A 89 -13.59 2.99 21.27
CA LYS A 89 -13.25 2.23 22.50
C LYS A 89 -11.77 2.25 22.84
N SER A 90 -10.89 2.30 21.84
CA SER A 90 -9.43 2.37 22.05
C SER A 90 -8.96 3.76 22.52
N SER A 91 -9.76 4.81 22.28
CA SER A 91 -9.45 6.19 22.62
C SER A 91 -9.94 6.62 24.02
N GLU A 92 -10.67 5.76 24.74
CA GLU A 92 -11.09 6.04 26.12
C GLU A 92 -9.98 5.67 27.13
N PRO A 93 -9.67 6.53 28.12
CA PRO A 93 -8.70 6.23 29.16
C PRO A 93 -9.21 5.06 30.00
N LYS A 94 -8.43 3.98 30.09
CA LYS A 94 -8.74 2.82 30.95
C LYS A 94 -8.76 3.26 32.40
N SER A 95 -9.95 3.37 33.01
CA SER A 95 -10.10 3.46 34.45
C SER A 95 -9.69 2.14 35.08
N VAL A 96 -8.72 2.19 35.98
CA VAL A 96 -8.28 1.05 36.78
C VAL A 96 -9.38 0.70 37.78
N GLN A 97 -10.14 -0.34 37.53
CA GLN A 97 -10.95 -0.99 38.54
C GLN A 97 -10.38 -2.37 38.89
N LYS A 98 -10.17 -2.57 40.20
CA LYS A 98 -9.73 -3.79 40.86
C LYS A 98 -10.76 -4.93 40.63
N PRO A 99 -10.35 -6.18 40.46
CA PRO A 99 -11.26 -7.27 40.17
C PRO A 99 -12.00 -7.74 41.41
N THR A 100 -13.33 -7.76 41.33
CA THR A 100 -14.16 -8.55 42.24
C THR A 100 -14.60 -9.83 41.55
N VAL A 101 -14.19 -10.95 42.12
CA VAL A 101 -14.51 -12.31 41.67
C VAL A 101 -15.96 -12.62 42.05
N THR A 102 -16.78 -12.99 41.08
CA THR A 102 -17.92 -13.88 41.34
C THR A 102 -18.17 -14.78 40.12
N ALA A 103 -18.06 -16.07 40.37
CA ALA A 103 -18.35 -17.14 39.41
C ALA A 103 -19.86 -17.35 39.29
N LYS A 104 -20.34 -17.65 38.04
CA LYS A 104 -21.31 -18.73 37.78
C LYS A 104 -21.54 -18.95 36.28
N THR A 105 -21.11 -20.10 35.84
CA THR A 105 -21.67 -21.13 34.94
C THR A 105 -22.73 -20.79 33.92
N GLY A 106 -22.45 -21.15 32.67
CA GLY A 106 -23.40 -21.29 31.56
C GLY A 106 -22.68 -21.44 30.22
N GLN A 107 -22.23 -22.68 29.89
CA GLN A 107 -21.55 -22.99 28.63
C GLN A 107 -22.53 -23.05 27.45
N LYS A 108 -22.25 -22.29 26.39
CA LYS A 108 -22.57 -22.65 25.00
C LYS A 108 -21.25 -22.75 24.24
N PRO A 109 -21.02 -23.77 23.38
CA PRO A 109 -19.75 -23.94 22.69
C PRO A 109 -19.60 -22.84 21.65
N ALA A 110 -18.63 -21.94 21.87
CA ALA A 110 -18.20 -20.96 20.90
C ALA A 110 -17.34 -21.65 19.85
N PHE A 111 -17.66 -21.48 18.58
CA PHE A 111 -16.75 -21.82 17.48
C PHE A 111 -15.38 -21.17 17.73
N PRO A 112 -14.27 -21.91 17.65
CA PRO A 112 -12.95 -21.36 17.88
C PRO A 112 -12.62 -20.36 16.76
N GLY A 113 -12.65 -19.08 17.09
CA GLY A 113 -12.23 -18.00 16.18
C GLY A 113 -10.81 -18.19 15.66
N PRO A 114 -10.32 -17.36 14.72
CA PRO A 114 -8.97 -17.47 14.15
C PRO A 114 -7.91 -17.41 15.25
N LEU A 115 -6.76 -18.09 15.02
CA LEU A 115 -5.58 -17.95 15.86
C LEU A 115 -5.17 -16.47 15.92
N ARG A 116 -4.88 -15.94 17.11
CA ARG A 116 -4.39 -14.57 17.30
C ARG A 116 -3.09 -14.58 18.09
N ILE A 117 -2.13 -13.81 17.63
CA ILE A 117 -0.89 -13.53 18.36
C ILE A 117 -1.14 -12.26 19.16
N ASN A 118 -1.27 -12.39 20.48
CA ASN A 118 -1.70 -11.30 21.37
C ASN A 118 -0.54 -10.49 21.95
N ALA A 119 0.64 -11.09 22.09
CA ALA A 119 1.82 -10.42 22.63
C ALA A 119 3.12 -11.07 22.14
N LEU A 120 4.19 -10.29 22.17
CA LEU A 120 5.57 -10.69 21.91
C LEU A 120 6.35 -10.51 23.21
N ILE A 121 7.10 -11.53 23.62
CA ILE A 121 7.95 -11.49 24.81
C ILE A 121 9.36 -11.88 24.39
N GLN A 122 10.32 -11.02 24.71
CA GLN A 122 11.73 -11.28 24.57
C GLN A 122 12.24 -11.77 25.93
N ASN A 123 12.64 -13.03 26.00
CA ASN A 123 13.37 -13.56 27.14
C ASN A 123 14.87 -13.64 26.78
N LYS A 124 15.73 -13.90 27.74
CA LYS A 124 17.19 -13.90 27.53
C LYS A 124 17.65 -14.72 26.30
N ASP A 125 17.04 -15.89 26.04
CA ASP A 125 17.51 -16.86 25.05
C ASP A 125 16.42 -17.27 24.06
N ASN A 126 15.19 -16.70 24.13
CA ASN A 126 14.09 -17.06 23.26
C ASN A 126 13.13 -15.90 22.99
N LEU A 127 12.45 -15.98 21.85
CA LEU A 127 11.34 -15.10 21.49
C LEU A 127 10.04 -15.90 21.64
N GLU A 128 9.09 -15.40 22.41
CA GLU A 128 7.78 -16.02 22.63
C GLU A 128 6.66 -15.19 22.01
N LEU A 129 5.78 -15.87 21.28
CA LEU A 129 4.52 -15.35 20.80
C LEU A 129 3.40 -15.91 21.67
N LYS A 130 2.69 -15.03 22.40
CA LYS A 130 1.49 -15.44 23.15
C LYS A 130 0.28 -15.51 22.23
N LEU A 131 -0.41 -16.63 22.25
CA LEU A 131 -1.53 -16.97 21.37
C LEU A 131 -2.85 -17.01 22.16
N ASN A 132 -3.98 -16.85 21.48
CA ASN A 132 -5.31 -17.03 22.09
C ASN A 132 -5.71 -18.52 22.19
N LYS A 133 -5.08 -19.39 21.41
CA LYS A 133 -5.29 -20.85 21.39
C LYS A 133 -4.00 -21.57 21.04
N GLU A 134 -3.96 -22.87 21.26
CA GLU A 134 -2.83 -23.73 20.87
C GLU A 134 -2.62 -23.74 19.36
N ILE A 135 -1.36 -23.92 18.96
CA ILE A 135 -0.93 -24.06 17.57
C ILE A 135 -0.14 -25.36 17.42
N ARG A 136 -0.34 -26.05 16.30
CA ARG A 136 0.42 -27.24 15.95
C ARG A 136 1.58 -26.86 15.03
N LYS A 137 2.67 -27.62 15.06
CA LYS A 137 3.83 -27.36 14.18
C LYS A 137 3.47 -27.42 12.69
N GLU A 138 2.52 -28.25 12.31
CA GLU A 138 2.00 -28.38 10.94
C GLU A 138 1.26 -27.13 10.42
N ASP A 139 0.76 -26.27 11.32
CA ASP A 139 0.12 -25.00 10.97
C ASP A 139 1.15 -23.88 10.74
N ILE A 140 2.46 -24.19 10.81
CA ILE A 140 3.57 -23.25 10.64
C ILE A 140 4.40 -23.71 9.44
N LYS A 141 4.40 -22.91 8.39
CA LYS A 141 5.24 -23.14 7.20
C LYS A 141 6.60 -22.50 7.40
N PHE A 142 7.66 -23.30 7.28
CA PHE A 142 9.03 -22.84 7.36
C PHE A 142 9.68 -22.74 5.98
N SER A 143 10.49 -21.70 5.74
CA SER A 143 11.34 -21.58 4.56
C SER A 143 12.64 -20.84 4.87
N LYS A 144 13.70 -21.18 4.16
CA LYS A 144 15.00 -20.52 4.24
C LYS A 144 15.25 -19.74 2.95
N LEU A 145 15.87 -18.56 3.08
CA LEU A 145 16.21 -17.70 1.93
C LEU A 145 17.56 -17.03 2.19
N LYS A 146 18.41 -16.98 1.16
CA LYS A 146 19.69 -16.26 1.19
C LYS A 146 19.70 -15.21 0.09
N ILE A 147 19.73 -13.94 0.45
CA ILE A 147 19.77 -12.83 -0.51
C ILE A 147 20.81 -11.80 -0.05
N GLY A 148 21.74 -11.43 -0.93
CA GLY A 148 22.75 -10.40 -0.65
C GLY A 148 23.63 -10.72 0.57
N GLY A 149 23.99 -12.00 0.78
CA GLY A 149 24.80 -12.43 1.92
C GLY A 149 24.03 -12.53 3.26
N VAL A 150 22.72 -12.22 3.28
CA VAL A 150 21.88 -12.30 4.47
C VAL A 150 21.03 -13.57 4.39
N TYR A 151 21.11 -14.40 5.44
CA TYR A 151 20.29 -15.58 5.65
C TYR A 151 18.99 -15.20 6.34
N ARG A 152 17.86 -15.70 5.86
CA ARG A 152 16.53 -15.46 6.43
C ARG A 152 15.83 -16.78 6.71
N ASN A 153 15.47 -17.01 7.96
CA ASN A 153 14.56 -18.06 8.37
C ASN A 153 13.18 -17.45 8.48
N ILE A 154 12.23 -17.94 7.68
CA ILE A 154 10.88 -17.39 7.52
C ILE A 154 9.88 -18.41 8.03
N TYR A 155 9.04 -18.00 8.98
CA TYR A 155 7.95 -18.78 9.55
C TYR A 155 6.62 -18.11 9.24
N ASP A 156 5.79 -18.77 8.45
CA ASP A 156 4.42 -18.36 8.14
C ASP A 156 3.44 -19.11 9.03
N ILE A 157 2.73 -18.39 9.86
CA ILE A 157 1.81 -18.89 10.89
C ILE A 157 0.38 -18.54 10.47
N ILE A 158 -0.49 -19.54 10.32
CA ILE A 158 -1.90 -19.28 10.03
C ILE A 158 -2.54 -18.62 11.25
N GLY A 159 -2.85 -17.33 11.15
CA GLY A 159 -3.37 -16.53 12.24
C GLY A 159 -3.43 -15.05 11.97
N ILE A 160 -3.85 -14.29 12.97
CA ILE A 160 -3.97 -12.83 12.95
C ILE A 160 -3.03 -12.26 14.01
N LEU A 161 -2.26 -11.24 13.64
CA LEU A 161 -1.46 -10.47 14.58
C LEU A 161 -2.37 -9.51 15.36
N GLY A 162 -2.45 -9.69 16.67
CA GLY A 162 -3.32 -8.90 17.55
C GLY A 162 -2.78 -7.50 17.91
N GLY A 163 -1.62 -7.13 17.35
CA GLY A 163 -0.96 -5.85 17.54
C GLY A 163 -0.30 -5.36 16.26
N SER A 164 0.53 -4.32 16.38
CA SER A 164 1.31 -3.78 15.27
C SER A 164 2.45 -4.72 14.87
N ALA A 165 2.89 -4.62 13.60
CA ALA A 165 4.13 -5.24 13.16
C ALA A 165 5.30 -4.76 14.01
N SER A 166 6.24 -5.66 14.32
CA SER A 166 7.38 -5.38 15.18
C SER A 166 8.69 -5.75 14.49
N THR A 167 9.71 -4.91 14.68
CA THR A 167 11.09 -5.21 14.30
C THR A 167 11.96 -5.14 15.54
N ILE A 168 12.71 -6.23 15.79
CA ILE A 168 13.60 -6.38 16.93
C ILE A 168 15.02 -6.46 16.38
N GLN A 169 15.92 -5.63 16.87
CA GLN A 169 17.32 -5.57 16.44
C GLN A 169 18.25 -6.18 17.49
N GLY A 170 19.26 -6.92 17.02
CA GLY A 170 20.33 -7.42 17.88
C GLY A 170 19.91 -8.42 18.95
N PHE A 171 18.81 -9.15 18.73
CA PHE A 171 18.29 -10.18 19.63
C PHE A 171 18.14 -11.50 18.88
N LEU A 172 18.72 -12.59 19.37
CA LEU A 172 18.86 -13.91 18.70
C LEU A 172 19.54 -13.84 17.35
N THR A 173 19.22 -12.83 16.54
CA THR A 173 19.76 -12.57 15.20
C THR A 173 19.98 -11.07 15.03
N GLU A 174 20.57 -10.64 13.90
CA GLU A 174 20.73 -9.21 13.63
C GLU A 174 19.38 -8.48 13.55
N GLU A 175 18.36 -9.15 13.00
CA GLU A 175 17.03 -8.57 12.91
C GLU A 175 15.95 -9.65 12.93
N ILE A 176 14.89 -9.41 13.69
CA ILE A 176 13.67 -10.21 13.66
C ILE A 176 12.50 -9.30 13.26
N ARG A 177 11.74 -9.69 12.23
CA ARG A 177 10.53 -9.00 11.80
C ARG A 177 9.32 -9.88 12.00
N ILE A 178 8.26 -9.29 12.57
CA ILE A 178 6.98 -9.94 12.79
C ILE A 178 5.90 -9.06 12.20
N SER A 179 5.13 -9.59 11.25
CA SER A 179 4.09 -8.81 10.55
C SER A 179 2.93 -9.69 10.09
N GLN A 180 1.76 -9.07 9.93
CA GLN A 180 0.67 -9.72 9.21
C GLN A 180 1.06 -9.79 7.72
N PHE A 181 1.29 -10.99 7.22
CA PHE A 181 1.69 -11.23 5.83
C PHE A 181 0.51 -11.14 4.86
N ASN A 182 -0.65 -11.71 5.26
CA ASN A 182 -1.92 -11.62 4.56
C ASN A 182 -3.08 -11.76 5.57
N LYS A 183 -4.34 -11.78 5.13
CA LYS A 183 -5.52 -11.82 6.01
C LYS A 183 -5.52 -12.97 7.04
N THR A 184 -4.82 -14.05 6.74
CA THR A 184 -4.85 -15.29 7.54
C THR A 184 -3.46 -15.77 7.96
N THR A 185 -2.39 -15.03 7.65
CA THR A 185 -1.01 -15.48 7.90
C THR A 185 -0.18 -14.38 8.54
N VAL A 186 0.42 -14.67 9.67
CA VAL A 186 1.47 -13.87 10.29
C VAL A 186 2.82 -14.42 9.86
N ARG A 187 3.75 -13.55 9.44
CA ARG A 187 5.11 -13.91 9.06
C ARG A 187 6.10 -13.43 10.11
N VAL A 188 6.96 -14.36 10.56
CA VAL A 188 8.11 -14.08 11.40
C VAL A 188 9.38 -14.36 10.60
N VAL A 189 10.25 -13.37 10.47
CA VAL A 189 11.51 -13.46 9.73
C VAL A 189 12.68 -13.20 10.65
N PHE A 190 13.58 -14.15 10.73
CA PHE A 190 14.87 -14.01 11.42
C PHE A 190 15.95 -13.79 10.37
N ALA A 191 16.58 -12.62 10.36
CA ALA A 191 17.62 -12.25 9.42
C ALA A 191 19.00 -12.24 10.09
N SER A 192 19.98 -12.93 9.50
CA SER A 192 21.33 -13.08 10.03
C SER A 192 22.39 -13.03 8.94
N LYS A 193 23.58 -12.48 9.25
CA LYS A 193 24.76 -12.51 8.37
C LYS A 193 25.39 -13.90 8.30
N LYS A 194 25.07 -14.78 9.24
CA LYS A 194 25.54 -16.18 9.28
C LYS A 194 24.35 -17.13 9.23
N PRO A 195 24.53 -18.35 8.68
CA PRO A 195 23.49 -19.37 8.78
C PRO A 195 23.13 -19.65 10.24
N ILE A 196 21.85 -19.70 10.56
CA ILE A 196 21.34 -20.04 11.89
C ILE A 196 20.30 -21.14 11.80
N ASN A 197 20.21 -21.96 12.84
CA ASN A 197 19.09 -22.84 13.08
C ASN A 197 18.35 -22.39 14.31
N LEU A 198 17.02 -22.45 14.23
CA LEU A 198 16.12 -22.10 15.33
C LEU A 198 15.31 -23.33 15.72
N ASP A 199 15.30 -23.61 17.00
CA ASP A 199 14.39 -24.58 17.58
C ASP A 199 13.04 -23.93 17.81
N LEU A 200 11.98 -24.64 17.41
CA LEU A 200 10.59 -24.20 17.49
C LEU A 200 9.86 -25.04 18.54
N PHE A 201 9.32 -24.37 19.55
CA PHE A 201 8.54 -25.00 20.62
C PHE A 201 7.10 -24.49 20.59
N THR A 202 6.13 -25.40 20.68
CA THR A 202 4.69 -25.10 20.75
C THR A 202 4.12 -25.71 22.02
N GLY A 203 3.32 -24.97 22.78
CA GLY A 203 2.64 -25.45 24.00
C GLY A 203 1.93 -24.31 24.72
N ASP A 204 0.88 -24.62 25.48
CA ASP A 204 0.14 -23.71 26.36
C ASP A 204 -0.14 -22.31 25.78
N LYS A 205 -0.58 -22.25 24.52
CA LYS A 205 -0.84 -20.99 23.79
C LYS A 205 0.43 -20.11 23.63
N ILE A 206 1.58 -20.74 23.58
CA ILE A 206 2.88 -20.10 23.34
C ILE A 206 3.54 -20.77 22.15
N LEU A 207 4.10 -19.94 21.27
CA LEU A 207 5.03 -20.34 20.22
C LEU A 207 6.37 -19.69 20.51
N SER A 208 7.42 -20.47 20.75
CA SER A 208 8.74 -20.00 21.15
C SER A 208 9.80 -20.37 20.12
N PHE A 209 10.72 -19.43 19.87
CA PHE A 209 11.88 -19.58 19.00
C PHE A 209 13.15 -19.39 19.82
N ALA A 210 14.06 -20.34 19.77
CA ALA A 210 15.37 -20.26 20.41
C ALA A 210 16.49 -20.64 19.41
N LEU A 211 17.71 -20.11 19.60
CA LEU A 211 18.85 -20.57 18.81
C LEU A 211 19.17 -22.02 19.14
N SER A 212 19.26 -22.87 18.11
CA SER A 212 19.60 -24.28 18.28
C SER A 212 21.02 -24.46 18.77
N LYS A 213 21.21 -25.27 19.79
CA LYS A 213 22.53 -25.62 20.34
C LYS A 213 23.23 -26.75 19.57
N GLN A 214 22.56 -27.34 18.57
CA GLN A 214 23.16 -28.41 17.75
C GLN A 214 24.11 -27.86 16.70
N LYS A 215 25.34 -28.47 16.62
CA LYS A 215 26.30 -28.19 15.53
C LYS A 215 25.66 -28.50 14.18
N MET A 216 25.86 -27.63 13.21
CA MET A 216 25.40 -27.77 11.82
C MET A 216 25.90 -29.09 11.23
N GLN A 217 25.00 -30.04 10.96
CA GLN A 217 25.17 -31.00 9.87
C GLN A 217 24.77 -30.29 8.57
N GLN A 218 25.68 -30.29 7.60
CA GLN A 218 25.43 -29.77 6.26
C GLN A 218 24.39 -30.68 5.59
N ASP A 219 23.13 -30.24 5.57
CA ASP A 219 22.15 -30.78 4.63
C ASP A 219 22.29 -30.00 3.31
N GLU A 220 22.86 -30.65 2.32
CA GLU A 220 22.91 -30.20 0.94
C GLU A 220 21.51 -30.21 0.34
N GLY A 221 20.84 -29.07 0.42
CA GLY A 221 19.53 -28.78 -0.15
C GLY A 221 19.38 -27.31 -0.50
N ASP A 222 20.51 -26.59 -0.65
CA ASP A 222 20.55 -25.19 -1.01
C ASP A 222 20.37 -25.03 -2.52
N ILE A 223 19.30 -24.35 -2.93
CA ILE A 223 19.27 -23.73 -4.27
C ILE A 223 20.24 -22.55 -4.22
N VAL A 224 21.52 -22.84 -4.47
CA VAL A 224 22.58 -21.85 -4.58
C VAL A 224 22.54 -21.26 -5.99
N VAL A 225 22.10 -20.01 -6.11
CA VAL A 225 22.42 -19.20 -7.28
C VAL A 225 23.69 -18.41 -6.97
N SER A 226 24.86 -18.98 -7.29
CA SER A 226 26.13 -18.26 -7.24
C SER A 226 26.41 -17.59 -8.57
N PRO A 227 26.82 -16.32 -8.59
CA PRO A 227 27.44 -15.73 -9.77
C PRO A 227 28.92 -16.12 -9.79
N LYS A 228 29.35 -16.83 -10.82
CA LYS A 228 30.78 -16.96 -11.17
C LYS A 228 31.25 -15.65 -11.80
N GLU A 229 32.10 -14.94 -11.10
CA GLU A 229 32.95 -13.91 -11.73
C GLU A 229 33.86 -14.53 -12.74
N LYS A 230 33.78 -14.09 -13.97
CA LYS A 230 34.89 -14.17 -14.97
C LYS A 230 35.10 -12.77 -15.52
N SER A 231 36.25 -12.23 -15.18
CA SER A 231 36.87 -11.09 -15.82
C SER A 231 36.99 -11.33 -17.32
N VAL A 232 36.48 -10.44 -18.15
CA VAL A 232 36.80 -10.32 -19.56
C VAL A 232 37.00 -8.87 -19.93
N GLU A 233 38.14 -8.63 -20.53
CA GLU A 233 38.74 -7.43 -21.07
C GLU A 233 37.80 -6.66 -22.03
N LYS A 234 37.97 -5.33 -22.05
CA LYS A 234 37.26 -4.39 -22.90
C LYS A 234 37.69 -4.50 -24.37
N ASP A 235 36.71 -4.59 -25.26
CA ASP A 235 36.83 -4.09 -26.61
C ASP A 235 35.53 -3.44 -27.09
N PRO A 236 35.54 -2.18 -27.54
CA PRO A 236 34.33 -1.43 -27.81
C PRO A 236 34.00 -1.43 -29.30
N LYS A 237 33.05 -2.24 -29.75
CA LYS A 237 32.25 -1.97 -30.98
C LYS A 237 31.32 -3.15 -31.29
N LYS A 238 30.08 -2.98 -31.01
CA LYS A 238 28.81 -3.50 -31.57
C LYS A 238 27.82 -3.85 -30.49
N ALA A 239 27.00 -2.86 -30.12
CA ALA A 239 25.84 -3.07 -29.28
C ALA A 239 24.74 -3.77 -30.09
N VAL A 240 24.76 -5.10 -30.14
CA VAL A 240 23.55 -5.89 -30.38
C VAL A 240 23.01 -6.22 -29.01
N LYS A 241 21.86 -5.60 -28.62
CA LYS A 241 21.15 -5.91 -27.38
C LYS A 241 20.74 -7.38 -27.41
N LYS A 242 21.54 -8.26 -26.77
CA LYS A 242 21.10 -9.60 -26.40
C LYS A 242 20.13 -9.43 -25.25
N HIS A 243 18.83 -9.59 -25.51
CA HIS A 243 17.84 -9.77 -24.46
C HIS A 243 18.26 -11.00 -23.65
N SER A 244 18.64 -10.79 -22.39
CA SER A 244 18.80 -11.89 -21.44
C SER A 244 17.43 -12.60 -21.38
N LYS A 245 17.41 -13.92 -21.51
CA LYS A 245 16.19 -14.70 -21.31
C LYS A 245 15.68 -14.40 -19.93
N ALA A 246 14.60 -13.60 -19.84
CA ALA A 246 13.90 -13.27 -18.61
C ALA A 246 13.21 -14.55 -18.12
N GLY A 247 13.94 -15.42 -17.44
CA GLY A 247 13.41 -16.67 -16.94
C GLY A 247 12.20 -16.41 -16.05
N SER A 248 11.01 -16.72 -16.55
CA SER A 248 9.72 -16.83 -15.85
C SER A 248 9.28 -15.67 -14.92
N LYS A 249 9.81 -14.45 -15.05
CA LYS A 249 9.38 -13.29 -14.25
C LYS A 249 7.93 -12.91 -14.55
N ILE A 250 7.16 -12.66 -13.49
CA ILE A 250 5.72 -12.35 -13.56
C ILE A 250 5.51 -10.85 -13.37
N VAL A 251 4.90 -10.21 -14.36
CA VAL A 251 4.53 -8.80 -14.33
C VAL A 251 3.00 -8.68 -14.37
N VAL A 252 2.42 -7.93 -13.45
CA VAL A 252 1.01 -7.58 -13.50
C VAL A 252 0.88 -6.13 -13.95
N LEU A 253 0.16 -5.93 -15.06
CA LEU A 253 -0.20 -4.62 -15.58
C LEU A 253 -1.62 -4.28 -15.17
N ASP A 254 -1.78 -3.13 -14.56
CA ASP A 254 -3.05 -2.59 -14.12
C ASP A 254 -3.43 -1.39 -15.01
N ALA A 255 -4.49 -1.53 -15.80
CA ALA A 255 -5.08 -0.40 -16.49
C ALA A 255 -6.05 0.29 -15.53
N GLY A 256 -5.77 1.53 -15.11
CA GLY A 256 -6.62 2.30 -14.21
C GLY A 256 -8.07 2.41 -14.70
N HIS A 257 -9.01 2.69 -13.79
CA HIS A 257 -10.43 2.89 -14.12
C HIS A 257 -11.10 1.72 -14.82
N GLY A 258 -12.21 1.95 -15.53
CA GLY A 258 -12.93 0.95 -16.35
C GLY A 258 -14.42 0.84 -16.01
N GLY A 259 -15.21 0.35 -16.93
CA GLY A 259 -16.67 0.25 -16.80
C GLY A 259 -17.31 1.62 -16.57
N ASN A 260 -18.01 1.78 -15.44
CA ASN A 260 -18.68 3.03 -15.06
C ASN A 260 -17.70 4.13 -14.60
N ASP A 261 -16.47 3.78 -14.26
CA ASP A 261 -15.42 4.74 -13.94
C ASP A 261 -14.64 5.12 -15.21
N ALA A 262 -14.92 6.30 -15.73
CA ALA A 262 -14.30 6.81 -16.94
C ALA A 262 -12.84 7.27 -16.73
N GLY A 263 -12.44 7.52 -15.47
CA GLY A 263 -11.24 8.30 -15.15
C GLY A 263 -11.38 9.76 -15.54
N ALA A 264 -10.28 10.42 -15.77
CA ALA A 264 -10.25 11.77 -16.29
C ALA A 264 -10.73 11.81 -17.74
N VAL A 265 -11.36 12.94 -18.13
CA VAL A 265 -11.86 13.17 -19.49
C VAL A 265 -11.09 14.32 -20.12
N GLY A 266 -10.40 14.01 -21.21
CA GLY A 266 -9.67 14.97 -22.02
C GLY A 266 -10.57 15.66 -23.05
N ASN A 267 -9.99 16.63 -23.78
CA ASN A 267 -10.66 17.33 -24.86
C ASN A 267 -11.10 16.33 -25.95
N GLY A 268 -12.28 16.53 -26.52
CA GLY A 268 -12.81 15.65 -27.55
C GLY A 268 -13.35 14.31 -27.01
N ASN A 269 -13.75 14.27 -25.73
CA ASN A 269 -14.29 13.08 -25.07
C ASN A 269 -13.29 11.90 -25.04
N ILE A 270 -12.02 12.20 -24.87
CA ILE A 270 -10.98 11.18 -24.68
C ILE A 270 -11.07 10.70 -23.24
N TYR A 271 -11.51 9.46 -23.03
CA TYR A 271 -11.62 8.84 -21.70
C TYR A 271 -10.32 8.16 -21.29
N GLU A 272 -9.84 8.47 -20.11
CA GLU A 272 -8.62 7.87 -19.53
C GLU A 272 -8.68 6.34 -19.56
N LYS A 273 -9.79 5.74 -19.14
CA LYS A 273 -9.95 4.28 -19.10
C LYS A 273 -9.61 3.57 -20.43
N ASN A 274 -9.88 4.23 -21.56
CA ASN A 274 -9.61 3.67 -22.89
C ASN A 274 -8.13 3.80 -23.27
N VAL A 275 -7.54 4.95 -22.98
CA VAL A 275 -6.12 5.22 -23.25
C VAL A 275 -5.23 4.28 -22.47
N VAL A 276 -5.45 4.17 -21.14
CA VAL A 276 -4.60 3.34 -20.29
C VAL A 276 -4.78 1.84 -20.56
N LEU A 277 -5.98 1.41 -20.97
CA LEU A 277 -6.20 0.03 -21.42
C LEU A 277 -5.40 -0.27 -22.70
N ALA A 278 -5.44 0.63 -23.68
CA ALA A 278 -4.69 0.46 -24.93
C ALA A 278 -3.17 0.38 -24.68
N ILE A 279 -2.64 1.21 -23.77
CA ILE A 279 -1.22 1.19 -23.38
C ILE A 279 -0.88 -0.10 -22.64
N ALA A 280 -1.70 -0.52 -21.66
CA ALA A 280 -1.48 -1.74 -20.90
C ALA A 280 -1.43 -2.99 -21.80
N LEU A 281 -2.34 -3.10 -22.75
CA LEU A 281 -2.38 -4.24 -23.70
C LEU A 281 -1.13 -4.26 -24.57
N LYS A 282 -0.73 -3.11 -25.17
CA LYS A 282 0.51 -3.00 -25.97
C LYS A 282 1.76 -3.32 -25.14
N ALA A 283 1.83 -2.83 -23.91
CA ALA A 283 2.95 -3.12 -23.00
C ALA A 283 3.03 -4.62 -22.66
N GLY A 284 1.89 -5.24 -22.46
CA GLY A 284 1.86 -6.67 -22.18
C GLY A 284 2.25 -7.53 -23.37
N GLU A 285 1.92 -7.15 -24.60
CA GLU A 285 2.40 -7.82 -25.82
C GLU A 285 3.91 -7.68 -25.94
N GLU A 286 4.44 -6.48 -25.74
CA GLU A 286 5.88 -6.21 -25.75
C GLU A 286 6.63 -7.03 -24.68
N LEU A 287 6.14 -7.07 -23.44
CA LEU A 287 6.73 -7.88 -22.37
C LEU A 287 6.66 -9.39 -22.64
N LYS A 288 5.53 -9.89 -23.17
CA LYS A 288 5.41 -11.31 -23.55
C LYS A 288 6.41 -11.70 -24.62
N SER A 289 6.64 -10.83 -25.62
CA SER A 289 7.64 -11.07 -26.69
C SER A 289 9.08 -11.18 -26.12
N ARG A 290 9.33 -10.58 -24.96
CA ARG A 290 10.62 -10.63 -24.22
C ARG A 290 10.71 -11.81 -23.25
N GLY A 291 9.66 -12.65 -23.14
CA GLY A 291 9.64 -13.84 -22.30
C GLY A 291 9.11 -13.64 -20.88
N TYR A 292 8.48 -12.50 -20.59
CA TYR A 292 7.78 -12.29 -19.33
C TYR A 292 6.43 -13.00 -19.30
N LYS A 293 6.02 -13.47 -18.13
CA LYS A 293 4.65 -13.91 -17.88
C LYS A 293 3.83 -12.71 -17.43
N VAL A 294 2.87 -12.30 -18.30
CA VAL A 294 2.08 -11.08 -18.07
C VAL A 294 0.64 -11.42 -17.73
N PHE A 295 0.14 -10.80 -16.66
CA PHE A 295 -1.28 -10.76 -16.32
C PHE A 295 -1.77 -9.32 -16.30
N TYR A 296 -3.07 -9.14 -16.51
CA TYR A 296 -3.73 -7.86 -16.46
C TYR A 296 -4.79 -7.88 -15.37
N THR A 297 -4.99 -6.76 -14.68
CA THR A 297 -6.14 -6.61 -13.78
C THR A 297 -7.43 -6.60 -14.58
N ARG A 298 -7.40 -5.92 -15.73
CA ARG A 298 -8.45 -5.96 -16.76
C ARG A 298 -7.85 -5.94 -18.17
N SER A 299 -8.49 -6.63 -19.09
CA SER A 299 -8.15 -6.63 -20.53
C SER A 299 -9.31 -6.12 -21.39
N THR A 300 -10.40 -5.71 -20.77
CA THR A 300 -11.61 -5.14 -21.38
C THR A 300 -12.06 -3.92 -20.58
N ASP A 301 -13.10 -3.21 -21.06
CA ASP A 301 -13.71 -2.10 -20.33
C ASP A 301 -14.58 -2.62 -19.17
N LYS A 302 -13.92 -2.97 -18.05
CA LYS A 302 -14.54 -3.50 -16.83
C LYS A 302 -14.02 -2.73 -15.62
N PHE A 303 -14.91 -2.38 -14.69
CA PHE A 303 -14.56 -1.81 -13.40
C PHE A 303 -13.93 -2.87 -12.49
N ILE A 304 -12.81 -2.51 -11.85
CA ILE A 304 -12.16 -3.29 -10.79
C ILE A 304 -11.87 -2.32 -9.64
N ASN A 305 -12.30 -2.64 -8.44
CA ASN A 305 -11.99 -1.81 -7.26
C ASN A 305 -10.48 -1.82 -6.94
N LEU A 306 -9.97 -0.80 -6.26
CA LEU A 306 -8.53 -0.62 -6.04
C LEU A 306 -7.89 -1.78 -5.28
N ARG A 307 -8.61 -2.34 -4.30
CA ARG A 307 -8.12 -3.45 -3.48
C ARG A 307 -7.92 -4.73 -4.28
N ASP A 308 -8.86 -5.04 -5.18
CA ASP A 308 -8.79 -6.26 -5.98
C ASP A 308 -7.63 -6.23 -6.98
N ARG A 309 -7.22 -5.04 -7.45
CA ARG A 309 -6.09 -4.88 -8.37
C ARG A 309 -4.79 -5.43 -7.78
N THR A 310 -4.43 -5.02 -6.56
CA THR A 310 -3.24 -5.54 -5.88
C THR A 310 -3.44 -6.97 -5.37
N SER A 311 -4.66 -7.36 -4.97
CA SER A 311 -4.96 -8.74 -4.59
C SER A 311 -4.69 -9.71 -5.75
N MET A 312 -5.14 -9.37 -6.97
CA MET A 312 -4.86 -10.16 -8.18
C MET A 312 -3.35 -10.31 -8.42
N ALA A 313 -2.55 -9.26 -8.22
CA ALA A 313 -1.10 -9.34 -8.37
C ALA A 313 -0.45 -10.25 -7.30
N ASN A 314 -0.92 -10.16 -6.05
CA ASN A 314 -0.46 -11.01 -4.96
C ASN A 314 -0.79 -12.49 -5.19
N ASP A 315 -2.00 -12.79 -5.67
CA ASP A 315 -2.46 -14.15 -5.98
C ASP A 315 -1.65 -14.80 -7.12
N LYS A 316 -1.14 -13.98 -8.04
CA LYS A 316 -0.24 -14.42 -9.12
C LYS A 316 1.21 -14.52 -8.68
N LEU A 317 1.54 -14.17 -7.43
CA LEU A 317 2.92 -14.09 -6.94
C LEU A 317 3.78 -13.23 -7.87
N ALA A 318 3.26 -12.08 -8.29
CA ALA A 318 3.92 -11.21 -9.24
C ALA A 318 5.26 -10.70 -8.73
N ASP A 319 6.24 -10.60 -9.62
CA ASP A 319 7.54 -9.97 -9.33
C ASP A 319 7.43 -8.44 -9.36
N LEU A 320 6.52 -7.90 -10.20
CA LEU A 320 6.24 -6.46 -10.32
C LEU A 320 4.74 -6.20 -10.54
N PHE A 321 4.30 -5.04 -10.01
CA PHE A 321 2.99 -4.47 -10.29
C PHE A 321 3.15 -3.05 -10.85
N VAL A 322 2.53 -2.79 -12.01
CA VAL A 322 2.54 -1.47 -12.64
C VAL A 322 1.12 -1.03 -12.97
N SER A 323 0.66 0.02 -12.29
CA SER A 323 -0.60 0.70 -12.60
C SER A 323 -0.36 1.81 -13.61
N ILE A 324 -1.22 1.95 -14.61
CA ILE A 324 -1.08 2.90 -15.72
C ILE A 324 -2.28 3.84 -15.69
N HIS A 325 -2.00 5.14 -15.63
CA HIS A 325 -2.94 6.24 -15.53
C HIS A 325 -2.60 7.39 -16.48
N ALA A 326 -3.51 8.35 -16.64
CA ALA A 326 -3.28 9.59 -17.38
C ALA A 326 -3.77 10.77 -16.56
N ASN A 327 -2.83 11.52 -16.03
CA ASN A 327 -3.01 12.57 -15.04
C ASN A 327 -4.01 13.66 -15.50
N ALA A 328 -4.65 14.31 -14.55
CA ALA A 328 -5.52 15.46 -14.81
C ALA A 328 -5.13 16.68 -14.00
N ALA A 329 -5.26 17.84 -14.61
CA ALA A 329 -5.08 19.11 -13.91
C ALA A 329 -6.30 19.40 -13.01
N PRO A 330 -6.11 20.00 -11.82
CA PRO A 330 -7.19 20.23 -10.86
C PRO A 330 -8.21 21.27 -11.32
N ASN A 331 -7.87 22.09 -12.32
CA ASN A 331 -8.77 23.09 -12.93
C ASN A 331 -8.31 23.49 -14.34
N ALA A 332 -9.19 24.16 -15.08
CA ALA A 332 -8.96 24.59 -16.47
C ALA A 332 -7.75 25.52 -16.64
N ALA A 333 -7.45 26.39 -15.67
CA ALA A 333 -6.29 27.28 -15.74
C ALA A 333 -4.98 26.47 -15.69
N LYS A 334 -4.89 25.50 -14.79
CA LYS A 334 -3.73 24.60 -14.66
C LYS A 334 -3.65 23.58 -15.80
N ALA A 335 -4.75 23.21 -16.44
CA ALA A 335 -4.75 22.31 -17.59
C ALA A 335 -3.88 22.83 -18.76
N LYS A 336 -3.71 24.13 -18.90
CA LYS A 336 -2.86 24.73 -19.93
C LYS A 336 -1.36 24.65 -19.64
N THR A 337 -0.97 24.38 -18.39
CA THR A 337 0.44 24.44 -17.94
C THR A 337 0.96 23.15 -17.37
N MET A 338 0.09 22.35 -16.76
CA MET A 338 0.47 21.04 -16.19
C MET A 338 0.58 19.99 -17.28
N ARG A 339 1.76 19.41 -17.42
CA ARG A 339 2.08 18.39 -18.43
C ARG A 339 3.25 17.51 -17.98
N GLY A 340 3.46 16.42 -18.67
CA GLY A 340 4.63 15.56 -18.53
C GLY A 340 4.31 14.18 -17.93
N ILE A 341 5.21 13.26 -18.22
CA ILE A 341 5.17 11.88 -17.70
C ILE A 341 5.70 11.88 -16.27
N GLU A 342 5.01 11.18 -15.36
CA GLU A 342 5.41 11.02 -13.96
C GLU A 342 5.30 9.56 -13.55
N THR A 343 6.28 9.08 -12.78
CA THR A 343 6.19 7.73 -12.20
C THR A 343 6.18 7.83 -10.68
N PHE A 344 5.13 7.29 -10.07
CA PHE A 344 4.91 7.33 -8.63
C PHE A 344 5.20 5.98 -7.98
N PHE A 345 5.73 6.04 -6.76
CA PHE A 345 5.80 4.90 -5.86
C PHE A 345 5.12 5.23 -4.53
N LEU A 346 4.67 4.20 -3.80
CA LEU A 346 3.95 4.36 -2.54
C LEU A 346 4.88 4.87 -1.43
N SER A 347 4.64 6.09 -0.96
CA SER A 347 5.33 6.73 0.17
C SER A 347 4.53 7.96 0.62
N PRO A 348 4.77 8.55 1.80
CA PRO A 348 4.20 9.84 2.16
C PRO A 348 4.53 10.92 1.12
N ALA A 349 3.52 11.66 0.67
CA ALA A 349 3.72 12.71 -0.32
C ALA A 349 4.50 13.88 0.26
N ARG A 350 5.55 14.34 -0.45
CA ARG A 350 6.36 15.52 -0.06
C ARG A 350 5.95 16.81 -0.77
N SER A 351 5.03 16.74 -1.72
CA SER A 351 4.58 17.91 -2.47
C SER A 351 3.06 17.96 -2.60
N GLU A 352 2.48 19.16 -2.71
CA GLU A 352 1.06 19.36 -2.99
C GLU A 352 0.64 18.72 -4.32
N ARG A 353 1.52 18.74 -5.34
CA ARG A 353 1.28 18.07 -6.62
C ARG A 353 1.05 16.57 -6.43
N SER A 354 1.93 15.89 -5.66
CA SER A 354 1.82 14.47 -5.36
C SER A 354 0.56 14.15 -4.53
N LYS A 355 0.21 15.00 -3.56
CA LYS A 355 -1.02 14.84 -2.77
C LYS A 355 -2.27 14.95 -3.64
N ASN A 356 -2.30 15.94 -4.54
CA ASN A 356 -3.45 16.17 -5.41
C ASN A 356 -3.63 15.03 -6.42
N ALA A 357 -2.54 14.51 -7.00
CA ALA A 357 -2.59 13.36 -7.89
C ALA A 357 -3.16 12.13 -7.16
N ALA A 358 -2.60 11.78 -5.99
CA ALA A 358 -3.13 10.66 -5.21
C ALA A 358 -4.58 10.87 -4.75
N ALA A 359 -4.97 12.09 -4.38
CA ALA A 359 -6.34 12.39 -3.97
C ALA A 359 -7.35 12.24 -5.12
N LEU A 360 -6.92 12.51 -6.36
CA LEU A 360 -7.75 12.34 -7.55
C LEU A 360 -8.04 10.84 -7.79
N GLU A 361 -7.01 10.02 -7.78
CA GLU A 361 -7.10 8.58 -8.04
C GLU A 361 -7.77 7.79 -6.89
N ASN A 362 -7.58 8.24 -5.65
CA ASN A 362 -8.18 7.59 -4.48
C ASN A 362 -9.69 7.84 -4.35
N LYS A 363 -10.30 8.72 -5.16
CA LYS A 363 -11.73 9.09 -5.06
C LYS A 363 -12.68 7.94 -5.34
N SER A 364 -12.31 6.99 -6.18
CA SER A 364 -13.19 5.90 -6.61
C SER A 364 -13.59 4.94 -5.49
N ASP A 365 -12.81 4.88 -4.40
CA ASP A 365 -12.99 3.91 -3.30
C ASP A 365 -13.03 4.55 -1.90
N ILE A 366 -13.69 5.71 -1.77
CA ILE A 366 -13.83 6.43 -0.49
C ILE A 366 -14.47 5.53 0.60
N GLU A 367 -15.31 4.58 0.22
CA GLU A 367 -15.94 3.64 1.16
C GLU A 367 -14.93 2.70 1.84
N GLU A 368 -13.79 2.42 1.22
CA GLU A 368 -12.70 1.61 1.79
C GLU A 368 -11.58 2.44 2.45
N MET A 369 -11.77 3.73 2.66
CA MET A 369 -10.73 4.66 3.16
C MET A 369 -10.06 4.20 4.47
N ASN A 370 -10.81 3.60 5.39
CA ASN A 370 -10.23 3.09 6.66
C ASN A 370 -9.28 1.94 6.43
N TYR A 371 -9.63 1.03 5.51
CA TYR A 371 -8.76 -0.06 5.10
C TYR A 371 -7.47 0.47 4.48
N PHE A 372 -7.58 1.40 3.52
CA PHE A 372 -6.42 1.97 2.84
C PHE A 372 -5.54 2.81 3.76
N SER A 373 -6.12 3.58 4.69
CA SER A 373 -5.33 4.37 5.65
C SER A 373 -4.48 3.48 6.55
N GLN A 374 -5.05 2.41 7.10
CA GLN A 374 -4.32 1.45 7.92
C GLN A 374 -3.26 0.69 7.11
N GLN A 375 -3.61 0.21 5.93
CA GLN A 375 -2.67 -0.49 5.06
C GLN A 375 -1.57 0.42 4.52
N THR A 376 -1.86 1.68 4.22
CA THR A 376 -0.86 2.68 3.81
C THR A 376 0.19 2.86 4.89
N PHE A 377 -0.22 3.02 6.14
CA PHE A 377 0.71 3.11 7.27
C PHE A 377 1.60 1.87 7.38
N LEU A 378 1.02 0.67 7.30
CA LEU A 378 1.79 -0.59 7.34
C LEU A 378 2.76 -0.72 6.16
N ASN A 379 2.38 -0.26 4.98
CA ASN A 379 3.26 -0.26 3.80
C ASN A 379 4.43 0.73 3.94
N PHE A 380 4.25 1.88 4.62
CA PHE A 380 5.33 2.83 4.88
C PHE A 380 6.42 2.25 5.79
N LEU A 381 6.10 1.24 6.59
CA LEU A 381 7.08 0.53 7.40
C LEU A 381 7.93 -0.46 6.58
N ASN A 382 7.52 -0.81 5.37
CA ASN A 382 8.29 -1.71 4.51
C ASN A 382 9.31 -0.95 3.65
N ARG A 383 10.41 -0.53 4.29
CA ARG A 383 11.47 0.26 3.65
C ARG A 383 12.10 -0.43 2.44
N GLU A 384 12.28 -1.75 2.48
CA GLU A 384 12.88 -2.50 1.35
C GLU A 384 11.98 -2.44 0.11
N LYS A 385 10.67 -2.60 0.28
CA LYS A 385 9.72 -2.48 -0.82
C LYS A 385 9.67 -1.07 -1.39
N ILE A 386 9.72 -0.04 -0.53
CA ILE A 386 9.76 1.36 -0.96
C ILE A 386 11.01 1.62 -1.81
N ILE A 387 12.19 1.17 -1.35
CA ILE A 387 13.45 1.31 -2.10
C ILE A 387 13.38 0.56 -3.43
N ALA A 388 12.82 -0.64 -3.44
CA ALA A 388 12.66 -1.44 -4.64
C ALA A 388 11.69 -0.78 -5.64
N SER A 389 10.57 -0.26 -5.16
CA SER A 389 9.60 0.48 -5.96
C SER A 389 10.16 1.80 -6.50
N ASN A 390 10.94 2.54 -5.70
CA ASN A 390 11.63 3.75 -6.15
C ASN A 390 12.63 3.46 -7.29
N LYS A 391 13.44 2.37 -7.17
CA LYS A 391 14.35 1.95 -8.24
C LYS A 391 13.60 1.58 -9.52
N LEU A 392 12.48 0.84 -9.40
CA LEU A 392 11.61 0.53 -10.53
C LEU A 392 11.06 1.82 -11.16
N ALA A 393 10.61 2.77 -10.34
CA ALA A 393 10.09 4.04 -10.82
C ALA A 393 11.16 4.84 -11.62
N ILE A 394 12.40 4.84 -11.16
CA ILE A 394 13.52 5.52 -11.85
C ILE A 394 13.77 4.90 -13.22
N ASP A 395 13.85 3.56 -13.29
CA ASP A 395 14.14 2.86 -14.55
C ASP A 395 12.95 3.01 -15.53
N VAL A 396 11.71 2.88 -15.05
CA VAL A 396 10.49 3.10 -15.86
C VAL A 396 10.42 4.53 -16.36
N GLN A 397 10.58 5.53 -15.48
CA GLN A 397 10.51 6.96 -15.87
C GLN A 397 11.51 7.29 -16.97
N ARG A 398 12.75 6.84 -16.81
CA ARG A 398 13.82 7.11 -17.78
C ARG A 398 13.51 6.53 -19.15
N GLU A 399 13.15 5.25 -19.24
CA GLU A 399 12.97 4.56 -20.51
C GLU A 399 11.64 4.97 -21.19
N VAL A 400 10.57 5.19 -20.41
CA VAL A 400 9.30 5.71 -20.96
C VAL A 400 9.50 7.11 -21.53
N LEU A 401 10.17 8.00 -20.81
CA LEU A 401 10.45 9.36 -21.28
C LEU A 401 11.33 9.35 -22.54
N ALA A 402 12.38 8.53 -22.57
CA ALA A 402 13.25 8.39 -23.74
C ALA A 402 12.44 7.92 -24.98
N SER A 403 11.64 6.87 -24.81
CA SER A 403 10.81 6.32 -25.88
C SER A 403 9.75 7.32 -26.37
N ALA A 404 9.08 8.04 -25.46
CA ALA A 404 8.10 9.06 -25.78
C ALA A 404 8.72 10.25 -26.56
N LYS A 405 9.92 10.68 -26.18
CA LYS A 405 10.64 11.77 -26.85
C LYS A 405 11.07 11.44 -28.28
N HIS A 406 11.23 10.18 -28.65
CA HIS A 406 11.43 9.79 -30.04
C HIS A 406 10.23 10.09 -30.94
N ILE A 407 9.01 10.10 -30.36
CA ILE A 407 7.79 10.43 -31.10
C ILE A 407 7.49 11.92 -31.01
N ASN A 408 7.70 12.53 -29.86
CA ASN A 408 7.46 13.95 -29.62
C ASN A 408 8.54 14.50 -28.67
N SER A 409 9.50 15.26 -29.24
CA SER A 409 10.61 15.85 -28.48
C SER A 409 10.16 16.81 -27.37
N ASN A 410 8.94 17.34 -27.43
CA ASN A 410 8.38 18.30 -26.47
C ASN A 410 7.77 17.63 -25.23
N VAL A 411 7.84 16.30 -25.10
CA VAL A 411 7.38 15.59 -23.91
C VAL A 411 8.17 16.05 -22.70
N SER A 412 7.44 16.49 -21.67
CA SER A 412 8.03 16.99 -20.42
C SER A 412 8.32 15.84 -19.46
N ASP A 413 9.42 15.97 -18.74
CA ASP A 413 9.77 15.08 -17.63
C ASP A 413 9.14 15.60 -16.33
N GLY A 414 8.11 14.90 -15.83
CA GLY A 414 7.51 15.17 -14.52
C GLY A 414 8.29 14.54 -13.37
N GLY A 415 9.16 13.57 -13.69
CA GLY A 415 10.07 12.89 -12.76
C GLY A 415 9.44 11.77 -11.94
N VAL A 416 10.29 11.18 -11.10
CA VAL A 416 9.89 10.18 -10.12
C VAL A 416 9.40 10.88 -8.85
N ARG A 417 8.26 10.45 -8.34
CA ARG A 417 7.61 11.05 -7.17
C ARG A 417 7.09 10.01 -6.21
N GLU A 418 6.87 10.43 -4.98
CA GLU A 418 6.18 9.65 -3.96
C GLU A 418 4.79 10.21 -3.67
N ALA A 419 3.81 9.30 -3.48
CA ALA A 419 2.48 9.65 -3.02
C ALA A 419 1.71 8.42 -2.47
N PRO A 420 0.69 8.64 -1.62
CA PRO A 420 -0.12 7.58 -1.02
C PRO A 420 -1.23 7.09 -1.96
N PHE A 421 -0.87 6.57 -3.13
CA PHE A 421 -1.83 5.96 -4.05
C PHE A 421 -2.38 4.65 -3.49
N TRP A 422 -3.68 4.55 -3.30
CA TRP A 422 -4.33 3.38 -2.72
C TRP A 422 -4.22 2.14 -3.62
N VAL A 423 -4.19 2.32 -4.93
CA VAL A 423 -3.96 1.23 -5.87
C VAL A 423 -2.60 0.53 -5.69
N LEU A 424 -1.62 1.16 -5.04
CA LEU A 424 -0.33 0.55 -4.70
C LEU A 424 -0.30 -0.05 -3.29
N VAL A 425 -1.34 0.24 -2.49
CA VAL A 425 -1.48 -0.26 -1.12
C VAL A 425 -1.81 -1.75 -1.16
N GLY A 426 -1.16 -2.53 -0.31
CA GLY A 426 -1.36 -3.98 -0.26
C GLY A 426 -0.58 -4.79 -1.27
N ALA A 427 0.10 -4.18 -2.26
CA ALA A 427 1.03 -4.89 -3.12
C ALA A 427 2.18 -5.49 -2.31
N LEU A 428 2.48 -6.78 -2.49
CA LEU A 428 3.56 -7.49 -1.80
C LEU A 428 4.89 -7.46 -2.56
N MET A 429 4.87 -6.99 -3.80
CA MET A 429 6.00 -6.83 -4.70
C MET A 429 6.31 -5.33 -4.92
N PRO A 430 7.45 -4.97 -5.55
CA PRO A 430 7.70 -3.61 -6.04
C PRO A 430 6.56 -3.15 -6.95
N ALA A 431 6.02 -1.97 -6.65
CA ALA A 431 4.82 -1.45 -7.28
C ALA A 431 4.96 0.04 -7.60
N VAL A 432 4.56 0.43 -8.81
CA VAL A 432 4.58 1.82 -9.29
C VAL A 432 3.29 2.17 -10.01
N LEU A 433 2.98 3.48 -10.05
CA LEU A 433 1.93 4.05 -10.88
C LEU A 433 2.59 4.98 -11.90
N LEU A 434 2.33 4.71 -13.17
CA LEU A 434 2.82 5.50 -14.31
C LEU A 434 1.70 6.42 -14.81
N GLU A 435 1.92 7.73 -14.69
CA GLU A 435 1.12 8.78 -15.34
C GLU A 435 1.73 9.07 -16.71
N VAL A 436 1.05 8.70 -17.77
CA VAL A 436 1.58 8.76 -19.14
C VAL A 436 1.57 10.18 -19.74
N GLY A 437 1.12 11.15 -18.99
CA GLY A 437 0.97 12.57 -19.31
C GLY A 437 -0.36 13.11 -18.80
N TYR A 438 -0.67 14.37 -19.06
CA TYR A 438 -1.91 15.04 -18.63
C TYR A 438 -2.97 14.98 -19.72
N ILE A 439 -3.99 14.13 -19.55
CA ILE A 439 -5.07 13.96 -20.54
C ILE A 439 -5.90 15.24 -20.71
N THR A 440 -5.96 16.09 -19.67
CA THR A 440 -6.66 17.37 -19.72
C THR A 440 -5.86 18.51 -20.37
N HIS A 441 -4.55 18.31 -20.66
CA HIS A 441 -3.74 19.33 -21.33
C HIS A 441 -4.11 19.39 -22.82
N PRO A 442 -4.31 20.60 -23.41
CA PRO A 442 -4.84 20.76 -24.77
C PRO A 442 -4.07 20.00 -25.86
N SER A 443 -2.75 20.02 -25.82
CA SER A 443 -1.92 19.32 -26.81
C SER A 443 -1.49 17.93 -26.35
N GLU A 444 -1.10 17.75 -25.08
CA GLU A 444 -0.64 16.45 -24.57
C GLU A 444 -1.76 15.40 -24.58
N GLY A 445 -3.00 15.81 -24.22
CA GLY A 445 -4.15 14.91 -24.26
C GLY A 445 -4.43 14.33 -25.67
N VAL A 446 -4.15 15.08 -26.73
CA VAL A 446 -4.24 14.58 -28.11
C VAL A 446 -3.17 13.51 -28.39
N PHE A 447 -1.91 13.78 -27.98
CA PHE A 447 -0.81 12.82 -28.16
C PHE A 447 -1.04 11.52 -27.38
N ILE A 448 -1.53 11.59 -26.15
CA ILE A 448 -1.82 10.40 -25.32
C ILE A 448 -2.82 9.47 -26.02
N ASN A 449 -3.72 10.00 -26.83
CA ASN A 449 -4.68 9.21 -27.60
C ASN A 449 -4.12 8.68 -28.94
N ASP A 450 -2.94 9.12 -29.37
CA ASP A 450 -2.31 8.65 -30.61
C ASP A 450 -1.76 7.21 -30.43
N PRO A 451 -2.15 6.24 -31.29
CA PRO A 451 -1.67 4.87 -31.19
C PRO A 451 -0.15 4.69 -31.27
N LYS A 452 0.58 5.58 -31.98
CA LYS A 452 2.05 5.55 -32.08
C LYS A 452 2.69 5.99 -30.76
N TYR A 453 2.12 7.04 -30.15
CA TYR A 453 2.56 7.49 -28.83
C TYR A 453 2.28 6.45 -27.76
N GLN A 454 1.11 5.83 -27.75
CA GLN A 454 0.76 4.73 -26.85
C GLN A 454 1.72 3.55 -26.97
N TYR A 455 2.11 3.20 -28.21
CA TYR A 455 3.11 2.15 -28.44
C TYR A 455 4.48 2.55 -27.90
N ALA A 456 4.90 3.80 -28.10
CA ALA A 456 6.16 4.29 -27.55
C ALA A 456 6.19 4.22 -26.00
N ILE A 457 5.10 4.62 -25.34
CA ILE A 457 4.95 4.48 -23.87
C ILE A 457 5.05 3.01 -23.47
N ALA A 458 4.33 2.12 -24.14
CA ALA A 458 4.31 0.69 -23.89
C ALA A 458 5.71 0.05 -24.05
N LYS A 459 6.41 0.41 -25.13
CA LYS A 459 7.79 -0.04 -25.37
C LYS A 459 8.75 0.48 -24.31
N GLY A 460 8.68 1.77 -23.97
CA GLY A 460 9.50 2.36 -22.92
C GLY A 460 9.26 1.73 -21.55
N LEU A 461 8.00 1.39 -21.23
CA LEU A 461 7.68 0.65 -20.01
C LEU A 461 8.33 -0.74 -19.99
N ALA A 462 8.28 -1.48 -21.09
CA ALA A 462 8.92 -2.77 -21.19
C ALA A 462 10.46 -2.66 -21.11
N ASP A 463 11.05 -1.63 -21.75
CA ASP A 463 12.49 -1.33 -21.64
C ASP A 463 12.88 -1.01 -20.18
N GLY A 464 12.09 -0.21 -19.46
CA GLY A 464 12.31 0.11 -18.05
C GLY A 464 12.25 -1.11 -17.13
N ILE A 465 11.32 -2.03 -17.39
CA ILE A 465 11.20 -3.30 -16.66
C ILE A 465 12.42 -4.19 -16.92
N ASP A 466 12.90 -4.28 -18.17
CA ASP A 466 14.13 -5.03 -18.50
C ASP A 466 15.35 -4.48 -17.77
N VAL A 467 15.52 -3.14 -17.76
CA VAL A 467 16.61 -2.48 -17.05
C VAL A 467 16.52 -2.76 -15.54
N TYR A 468 15.33 -2.65 -14.97
CA TYR A 468 15.13 -2.92 -13.55
C TYR A 468 15.55 -4.33 -13.15
N PHE A 469 15.19 -5.35 -13.91
CA PHE A 469 15.60 -6.73 -13.63
C PHE A 469 17.07 -6.98 -13.92
N SER A 470 17.64 -6.35 -14.97
CA SER A 470 19.07 -6.47 -15.32
C SER A 470 19.98 -5.89 -14.24
N ASN A 471 19.57 -4.80 -13.58
CA ASN A 471 20.33 -4.17 -12.50
C ASN A 471 20.29 -4.96 -11.17
N ARG A 472 19.62 -6.11 -11.12
CA ARG A 472 19.43 -6.93 -9.91
C ARG A 472 19.94 -8.37 -10.03
N GLN A 473 20.56 -8.68 -11.17
CA GLN A 473 21.26 -9.97 -11.39
C GLN A 473 22.72 -9.88 -10.79
#